data_ff965951de9c029bdf1cfb838977dd4f
#
_entry.id   ff965951de9c029bdf1cfb838977dd4f
#
_cell.length_a   1.000
_cell.length_b   1.000
_cell.length_c   1.000
_cell.angle_alpha   90.00
_cell.angle_beta   90.00
_cell.angle_gamma   90.00
#
_symmetry.space_group_name_H-M   'P 1'
#
loop_
_entity.id
_entity.type
_entity.pdbx_description
1 polymer ?
#
loop_
_entity_poly.entity_id
_entity_poly.type
_entity_poly.pdbx_seq_one_letter_code
_entity_poly.pdbx_strand_id
1 'polypeptide(L)' 'MIEYSNSHISHIIDEYIHNELHRQILKSRYIDGLTYEQLAEKYDRSVKNIKDIIKKNEYSIFKHIEVQ' A
#
# COMPACT_ATOMS: atom_id res chain seq x y z
N MET A 1 -20.83 6.82 7.18
CA MET A 1 -19.72 6.03 6.61
C MET A 1 -18.44 6.85 6.64
N ILE A 2 -17.35 6.21 7.02
CA ILE A 2 -16.07 6.90 7.08
C ILE A 2 -15.33 6.72 5.76
N GLU A 3 -14.92 7.81 5.16
CA GLU A 3 -14.14 7.77 3.93
C GLU A 3 -12.74 8.27 4.24
N TYR A 4 -11.75 7.53 3.75
CA TYR A 4 -10.37 7.93 3.91
C TYR A 4 -9.89 8.56 2.61
N SER A 5 -9.44 9.81 2.70
CA SER A 5 -8.93 10.50 1.52
C SER A 5 -7.61 9.87 1.08
N ASN A 6 -7.25 10.07 -0.19
CA ASN A 6 -5.97 9.62 -0.70
C ASN A 6 -4.82 10.28 0.04
N SER A 7 -5.00 11.54 0.46
CA SER A 7 -3.99 12.23 1.25
C SER A 7 -3.76 11.56 2.59
N HIS A 8 -4.83 11.12 3.23
CA HIS A 8 -4.75 10.45 4.52
C HIS A 8 -4.01 9.12 4.40
N ILE A 9 -4.39 8.32 3.40
CA ILE A 9 -3.75 7.02 3.15
C ILE A 9 -2.27 7.20 2.82
N SER A 10 -1.97 8.17 1.96
CA SER A 10 -0.59 8.48 1.57
C SER A 10 0.24 8.88 2.78
N HIS A 11 -0.33 9.68 3.67
CA HIS A 11 0.36 10.11 4.89
C HIS A 11 0.69 8.93 5.80
N ILE A 12 -0.26 8.01 5.97
CA ILE A 12 -0.04 6.84 6.80
C ILE A 12 1.08 5.97 6.21
N ILE A 13 1.07 5.77 4.90
CA ILE A 13 2.10 5.00 4.24
C ILE A 13 3.47 5.65 4.44
N ASP A 14 3.57 6.97 4.24
CA ASP A 14 4.83 7.68 4.42
C ASP A 14 5.31 7.63 5.86
N GLU A 15 4.40 7.69 6.81
CA GLU A 15 4.74 7.73 8.22
C GLU A 15 5.21 6.38 8.76
N TYR A 16 4.54 5.30 8.37
CA TYR A 16 4.75 4.00 9.01
C TYR A 16 5.44 2.96 8.13
N ILE A 17 5.59 3.20 6.85
CA ILE A 17 6.27 2.27 5.95
C ILE A 17 7.61 2.88 5.56
N HIS A 18 8.69 2.27 5.99
CA HIS A 18 10.03 2.85 5.81
C HIS A 18 10.73 2.46 4.52
N ASN A 19 10.33 1.37 3.88
CA ASN A 19 10.94 0.93 2.64
C ASN A 19 10.33 1.71 1.47
N GLU A 20 11.19 2.40 0.70
CA GLU A 20 10.73 3.23 -0.40
C GLU A 20 9.94 2.45 -1.46
N LEU A 21 10.45 1.27 -1.84
CA LEU A 21 9.76 0.43 -2.82
C LEU A 21 8.39 0.00 -2.30
N HIS A 22 8.34 -0.40 -1.04
CA HIS A 22 7.07 -0.81 -0.43
C HIS A 22 6.08 0.34 -0.39
N ARG A 23 6.54 1.56 -0.08
CA ARG A 23 5.68 2.74 -0.09
C ARG A 23 5.06 2.96 -1.46
N GLN A 24 5.87 2.86 -2.52
CA GLN A 24 5.39 3.05 -3.88
C GLN A 24 4.37 1.99 -4.27
N ILE A 25 4.64 0.74 -3.94
CA ILE A 25 3.72 -0.35 -4.25
C ILE A 25 2.39 -0.16 -3.54
N LEU A 26 2.44 0.18 -2.25
CA LEU A 26 1.22 0.37 -1.46
C LEU A 26 0.40 1.56 -1.96
N LYS A 27 1.05 2.66 -2.30
CA LYS A 27 0.35 3.81 -2.85
C LYS A 27 -0.31 3.47 -4.19
N SER A 28 0.41 2.74 -5.05
CA SER A 28 -0.16 2.31 -6.33
C SER A 28 -1.37 1.40 -6.12
N ARG A 29 -1.31 0.54 -5.12
CA ARG A 29 -2.41 -0.37 -4.84
C ARG A 29 -3.62 0.35 -4.25
N TYR A 30 -3.41 1.16 -3.20
CA TYR A 30 -4.53 1.74 -2.45
C TYR A 30 -5.04 3.06 -3.00
N ILE A 31 -4.20 3.81 -3.67
CA ILE A 31 -4.58 5.12 -4.21
C ILE A 31 -4.92 5.02 -5.69
N ASP A 32 -4.05 4.38 -6.46
CA ASP A 32 -4.24 4.26 -7.90
C ASP A 32 -5.11 3.08 -8.31
N GLY A 33 -5.32 2.13 -7.41
CA GLY A 33 -6.20 1.00 -7.66
C GLY A 33 -5.66 -0.05 -8.60
N LEU A 34 -4.34 -0.18 -8.70
CA LEU A 34 -3.74 -1.17 -9.59
C LEU A 34 -3.96 -2.59 -9.09
N THR A 35 -4.12 -3.52 -10.04
CA THR A 35 -4.23 -4.94 -9.71
C THR A 35 -2.86 -5.49 -9.35
N TYR A 36 -2.84 -6.70 -8.76
CA TYR A 36 -1.55 -7.35 -8.45
C TYR A 36 -0.72 -7.58 -9.70
N GLU A 37 -1.38 -7.96 -10.81
CA GLU A 37 -0.70 -8.17 -12.08
C GLU A 37 -0.08 -6.87 -12.60
N GLN A 38 -0.82 -5.80 -12.51
CA GLN A 38 -0.32 -4.48 -12.93
C GLN A 38 0.85 -4.03 -12.09
N LEU A 39 0.79 -4.28 -10.78
CA LEU A 39 1.88 -3.94 -9.89
C LEU A 39 3.12 -4.78 -10.18
N ALA A 40 2.93 -6.08 -10.43
CA ALA A 40 4.02 -6.97 -10.75
C ALA A 40 4.76 -6.51 -12.00
N GLU A 41 4.01 -6.10 -13.01
CA GLU A 41 4.59 -5.60 -14.25
C GLU A 41 5.30 -4.26 -14.04
N LYS A 42 4.64 -3.35 -13.35
CA LYS A 42 5.19 -2.00 -13.13
C LYS A 42 6.49 -2.00 -12.35
N TYR A 43 6.59 -2.87 -11.35
CA TYR A 43 7.76 -2.91 -10.47
C TYR A 43 8.70 -4.08 -10.76
N ASP A 44 8.45 -4.78 -11.86
CA ASP A 44 9.28 -5.91 -12.29
C ASP A 44 9.43 -6.97 -11.20
N ARG A 45 8.30 -7.40 -10.66
CA ARG A 45 8.26 -8.41 -9.61
C ARG A 45 7.20 -9.44 -9.91
N SER A 46 7.28 -10.59 -9.23
CA SER A 46 6.24 -11.62 -9.39
C SER A 46 4.98 -11.20 -8.66
N VAL A 47 3.84 -11.71 -9.09
CA VAL A 47 2.57 -11.46 -8.40
C VAL A 47 2.65 -11.92 -6.95
N LYS A 48 3.30 -13.07 -6.70
CA LYS A 48 3.48 -13.57 -5.35
C LYS A 48 4.27 -12.60 -4.48
N ASN A 49 5.34 -12.03 -5.03
CA ASN A 49 6.14 -11.07 -4.29
C ASN A 49 5.34 -9.81 -3.96
N ILE A 50 4.55 -9.32 -4.92
CA ILE A 50 3.68 -8.16 -4.69
C ILE A 50 2.69 -8.45 -3.57
N LYS A 51 2.04 -9.60 -3.60
CA LYS A 51 1.09 -9.98 -2.56
C LYS A 51 1.76 -10.05 -1.18
N ASP A 52 2.96 -10.62 -1.14
CA ASP A 52 3.70 -10.74 0.12
C ASP A 52 4.04 -9.37 0.69
N ILE A 53 4.47 -8.45 -0.16
CA ILE A 53 4.81 -7.09 0.27
C ILE A 53 3.57 -6.38 0.83
N ILE A 54 2.47 -6.46 0.12
CA ILE A 54 1.24 -5.81 0.55
C ILE A 54 0.74 -6.41 1.85
N LYS A 55 0.70 -7.73 1.93
CA LYS A 55 0.22 -8.42 3.11
C LYS A 55 1.08 -8.13 4.34
N LYS A 56 2.39 -8.08 4.15
CA LYS A 56 3.32 -7.78 5.23
C LYS A 56 3.06 -6.39 5.83
N ASN A 57 2.70 -5.43 5.02
CA ASN A 57 2.51 -4.04 5.45
C ASN A 57 1.06 -3.68 5.76
N GLU A 58 0.14 -4.54 5.38
CA GLU A 58 -1.29 -4.31 5.53
C GLU A 58 -1.71 -4.05 6.97
N TYR A 59 -1.18 -4.83 7.88
CA TYR A 59 -1.52 -4.70 9.29
C TYR A 59 -1.16 -3.31 9.83
N SER A 60 0.03 -2.81 9.48
CA SER A 60 0.47 -1.50 9.95
C SER A 60 -0.44 -0.39 9.44
N ILE A 61 -0.84 -0.51 8.16
CA ILE A 61 -1.69 0.51 7.56
C ILE A 61 -3.08 0.53 8.20
N PHE A 62 -3.73 -0.62 8.29
CA PHE A 62 -5.09 -0.67 8.82
C PHE A 62 -5.15 -0.40 10.30
N LYS A 63 -4.13 -0.78 11.05
CA LYS A 63 -4.04 -0.47 12.45
C LYS A 63 -4.07 1.04 12.70
N HIS A 64 -3.34 1.79 11.89
CA HIS A 64 -3.26 3.24 12.07
C HIS A 64 -4.47 3.97 11.50
N ILE A 65 -5.13 3.39 10.50
CA ILE A 65 -6.38 3.94 10.00
C ILE A 65 -7.47 3.82 11.06
N GLU A 66 -7.54 2.67 11.72
CA GLU A 66 -8.61 2.38 12.67
C GLU A 66 -8.56 3.20 13.96
N VAL A 67 -7.40 3.70 14.34
CA VAL A 67 -7.28 4.49 15.57
C VAL A 67 -7.51 5.98 15.37
N GLN A 68 -7.93 6.38 14.22
CA GLN A 68 -8.24 7.78 13.93
C GLN A 68 -9.44 8.32 14.66
#